data_2a518ae343de046f8ae689fe3b9271ce
#
_entry.id   2a518ae343de046f8ae689fe3b9271ce
#
_cell.length_a   1.000
_cell.length_b   1.000
_cell.length_c   1.000
_cell.angle_alpha   90.00
_cell.angle_beta   90.00
_cell.angle_gamma   90.00
#
_symmetry.space_group_name_H-M   'P 1'
#
loop_
_entity.id
_entity.type
_entity.pdbx_description
1 polymer ?
#
loop_
_entity_poly.entity_id
_entity_poly.type
_entity_poly.pdbx_seq_one_letter_code
_entity_poly.pdbx_strand_id
1 'polypeptide(L)'
;FAPELFRRLGVAVVDSHNTLDYTFPHYNPNPEAMEMLHDMSDSVKASGADFALGFDGDGDRCGVVDDEGEEIFADKMGVIMARDLSAIYPNSTFVADVKSTGLYASDPVLQANGVTADYWKTGHSHMKRRVKQLGALAGFEKSGHYFLAEPIGRGYDCGMRVAVEVCKLMDRNPDMKMSDLRRALPHTYSTPTMSPYASDEDKYDILDRIVTKLKDVSELGGRPVKEVVAVNGARVILDNGSWGLVRASSNTPNLVVVCESSESEEELRAIFADLDAVIRTEPDVGDYDQTF
;
A
#
# COMPACT_ATOMS: atom_id res chain seq x y z
N PHE A 1 10.40 17.12 -16.50
CA PHE A 1 11.06 15.86 -16.93
C PHE A 1 10.03 14.78 -17.30
N ALA A 2 9.07 14.46 -16.42
CA ALA A 2 8.08 13.40 -16.66
C ALA A 2 7.29 13.58 -17.98
N PRO A 3 6.68 14.74 -18.28
CA PRO A 3 5.93 14.94 -19.52
C PRO A 3 6.75 14.68 -20.79
N GLU A 4 8.01 15.09 -20.79
CA GLU A 4 8.93 14.86 -21.92
C GLU A 4 9.23 13.37 -22.11
N LEU A 5 9.46 12.64 -21.01
CA LEU A 5 9.68 11.20 -21.04
C LEU A 5 8.49 10.47 -21.66
N PHE A 6 7.27 10.75 -21.19
CA PHE A 6 6.07 10.05 -21.67
C PHE A 6 5.72 10.41 -23.11
N ARG A 7 5.88 11.67 -23.55
CA ARG A 7 5.73 12.04 -24.95
C ARG A 7 6.70 11.28 -25.87
N ARG A 8 7.95 11.09 -25.45
CA ARG A 8 8.93 10.28 -26.19
C ARG A 8 8.55 8.80 -26.26
N LEU A 9 7.80 8.29 -25.27
CA LEU A 9 7.26 6.94 -25.29
C LEU A 9 5.98 6.80 -26.10
N GLY A 10 5.49 7.90 -26.70
CA GLY A 10 4.28 7.88 -27.52
C GLY A 10 2.98 8.08 -26.73
N VAL A 11 3.06 8.44 -25.45
CA VAL A 11 1.89 8.72 -24.61
C VAL A 11 1.39 10.14 -24.88
N ALA A 12 0.07 10.31 -25.06
CA ALA A 12 -0.58 11.62 -25.10
C ALA A 12 -0.62 12.18 -23.67
N VAL A 13 0.09 13.28 -23.43
CA VAL A 13 0.27 13.83 -22.08
C VAL A 13 -0.50 15.12 -21.91
N VAL A 14 -1.37 15.16 -20.92
CA VAL A 14 -1.98 16.37 -20.37
C VAL A 14 -1.16 16.79 -19.15
N ASP A 15 -0.57 17.97 -19.22
CA ASP A 15 0.30 18.48 -18.16
C ASP A 15 -0.53 19.07 -17.00
N SER A 16 -0.25 18.65 -15.77
CA SER A 16 -0.75 19.26 -14.54
C SER A 16 0.41 19.52 -13.59
N HIS A 17 0.49 20.74 -13.05
CA HIS A 17 1.51 21.18 -12.05
C HIS A 17 2.97 20.76 -12.38
N ASN A 18 3.35 20.80 -13.65
CA ASN A 18 4.65 20.33 -14.12
C ASN A 18 5.75 21.40 -14.09
N THR A 19 5.44 22.61 -13.63
CA THR A 19 6.44 23.67 -13.43
C THR A 19 7.17 23.44 -12.12
N LEU A 20 8.50 23.32 -12.19
CA LEU A 20 9.31 23.15 -11.00
C LEU A 20 9.27 24.40 -10.13
N ASP A 21 8.68 24.27 -8.94
CA ASP A 21 8.61 25.32 -7.93
C ASP A 21 8.82 24.68 -6.55
N TYR A 22 9.94 25.01 -5.92
CA TYR A 22 10.32 24.46 -4.62
C TYR A 22 9.45 24.96 -3.44
N THR A 23 8.53 25.90 -3.68
CA THR A 23 7.56 26.36 -2.67
C THR A 23 6.31 25.51 -2.61
N PHE A 24 6.12 24.60 -3.60
CA PHE A 24 4.92 23.75 -3.74
C PHE A 24 3.62 24.56 -3.63
N PRO A 25 3.36 25.53 -4.53
CA PRO A 25 2.31 26.55 -4.36
C PRO A 25 0.87 26.00 -4.36
N HIS A 26 0.66 24.77 -4.82
CA HIS A 26 -0.65 24.14 -4.85
C HIS A 26 -0.89 23.29 -3.59
N TYR A 27 0.00 22.36 -3.32
CA TYR A 27 0.01 21.49 -2.14
C TYR A 27 1.37 20.82 -1.99
N ASN A 28 1.65 20.25 -0.82
CA ASN A 28 2.82 19.40 -0.65
C ASN A 28 2.57 18.06 -1.38
N PRO A 29 3.32 17.73 -2.46
CA PRO A 29 3.03 16.56 -3.27
C PRO A 29 3.29 15.27 -2.46
N ASN A 30 2.22 14.50 -2.25
CA ASN A 30 2.26 13.25 -1.51
C ASN A 30 1.16 12.29 -2.05
N PRO A 31 1.52 11.15 -2.67
CA PRO A 31 0.57 10.18 -3.21
C PRO A 31 -0.38 9.52 -2.19
N GLU A 32 -0.14 9.70 -0.89
CA GLU A 32 -1.08 9.28 0.17
C GLU A 32 -2.07 10.39 0.55
N ALA A 33 -1.83 11.65 0.12
CA ALA A 33 -2.66 12.78 0.50
C ALA A 33 -3.87 12.93 -0.42
N MET A 34 -5.07 12.97 0.19
CA MET A 34 -6.33 13.12 -0.55
C MET A 34 -6.38 14.42 -1.36
N GLU A 35 -5.74 15.49 -0.90
CA GLU A 35 -5.66 16.76 -1.63
C GLU A 35 -5.01 16.58 -3.00
N MET A 36 -3.89 15.89 -3.08
CA MET A 36 -3.21 15.56 -4.34
C MET A 36 -4.05 14.61 -5.19
N LEU A 37 -4.63 13.57 -4.60
CA LEU A 37 -5.42 12.58 -5.32
C LEU A 37 -6.70 13.19 -5.89
N HIS A 38 -7.38 14.09 -5.16
CA HIS A 38 -8.54 14.81 -5.65
C HIS A 38 -8.20 15.75 -6.81
N ASP A 39 -7.07 16.47 -6.74
CA ASP A 39 -6.61 17.33 -7.85
C ASP A 39 -6.31 16.50 -9.12
N MET A 40 -5.70 15.33 -8.96
CA MET A 40 -5.50 14.38 -10.06
C MET A 40 -6.83 13.87 -10.62
N SER A 41 -7.82 13.58 -9.77
CA SER A 41 -9.18 13.18 -10.15
C SER A 41 -9.87 14.25 -10.99
N ASP A 42 -9.82 15.50 -10.54
CA ASP A 42 -10.39 16.64 -11.28
C ASP A 42 -9.71 16.81 -12.64
N SER A 43 -8.40 16.63 -12.71
CA SER A 43 -7.63 16.69 -13.96
C SER A 43 -8.04 15.59 -14.95
N VAL A 44 -8.25 14.36 -14.50
CA VAL A 44 -8.76 13.26 -15.34
C VAL A 44 -10.15 13.57 -15.84
N LYS A 45 -11.08 13.94 -14.97
CA LYS A 45 -12.48 14.26 -15.32
C LYS A 45 -12.57 15.42 -16.32
N ALA A 46 -11.72 16.43 -16.18
CA ALA A 46 -11.71 17.59 -17.07
C ALA A 46 -11.10 17.29 -18.45
N SER A 47 -10.09 16.42 -18.50
CA SER A 47 -9.36 16.12 -19.75
C SER A 47 -9.87 14.90 -20.50
N GLY A 48 -10.57 13.97 -19.82
CA GLY A 48 -10.93 12.67 -20.35
C GLY A 48 -9.73 11.74 -20.55
N ALA A 49 -8.67 11.90 -19.74
CA ALA A 49 -7.48 11.05 -19.79
C ALA A 49 -7.81 9.62 -19.32
N ASP A 50 -7.06 8.64 -19.82
CA ASP A 50 -7.23 7.23 -19.44
C ASP A 50 -6.81 6.95 -17.97
N PHE A 51 -5.95 7.77 -17.39
CA PHE A 51 -5.53 7.76 -15.99
C PHE A 51 -4.63 8.97 -15.69
N ALA A 52 -4.42 9.28 -14.44
CA ALA A 52 -3.43 10.25 -13.99
C ALA A 52 -2.30 9.59 -13.19
N LEU A 53 -1.10 10.16 -13.32
CA LEU A 53 0.10 9.78 -12.59
C LEU A 53 0.61 10.99 -11.82
N GLY A 54 0.77 10.85 -10.51
CA GLY A 54 1.26 11.91 -9.64
C GLY A 54 2.53 11.49 -8.92
N PHE A 55 3.46 12.43 -8.75
CA PHE A 55 4.76 12.18 -8.14
C PHE A 55 4.96 13.07 -6.92
N ASP A 56 5.72 12.61 -5.96
CA ASP A 56 6.14 13.44 -4.82
C ASP A 56 7.33 14.35 -5.17
N GLY A 57 7.81 15.09 -4.18
CA GLY A 57 8.78 16.17 -4.41
C GLY A 57 10.15 15.73 -4.92
N ASP A 58 10.60 14.53 -4.59
CA ASP A 58 11.87 13.94 -5.08
C ASP A 58 11.66 12.84 -6.13
N GLY A 59 10.40 12.51 -6.43
CA GLY A 59 10.01 11.66 -7.55
C GLY A 59 10.25 10.17 -7.34
N ASP A 60 10.38 9.72 -6.11
CA ASP A 60 10.57 8.31 -5.79
C ASP A 60 9.26 7.56 -5.55
N ARG A 61 8.13 8.28 -5.37
CA ARG A 61 6.77 7.76 -5.25
C ARG A 61 5.90 8.07 -6.46
N CYS A 62 4.89 7.21 -6.68
CA CYS A 62 3.92 7.39 -7.75
C CYS A 62 2.50 7.06 -7.25
N GLY A 63 1.59 8.03 -7.37
CA GLY A 63 0.15 7.86 -7.19
C GLY A 63 -0.55 7.66 -8.53
N VAL A 64 -1.70 6.97 -8.52
CA VAL A 64 -2.49 6.66 -9.71
C VAL A 64 -3.96 6.97 -9.44
N VAL A 65 -4.61 7.64 -10.39
CA VAL A 65 -6.06 7.85 -10.44
C VAL A 65 -6.57 7.28 -11.76
N ASP A 66 -7.70 6.58 -11.75
CA ASP A 66 -8.24 5.91 -12.93
C ASP A 66 -9.00 6.87 -13.88
N ASP A 67 -9.52 6.34 -15.00
CA ASP A 67 -10.27 7.08 -16.02
C ASP A 67 -11.62 7.64 -15.54
N GLU A 68 -12.13 7.18 -14.41
CA GLU A 68 -13.35 7.72 -13.78
C GLU A 68 -13.03 8.77 -12.71
N GLY A 69 -11.74 9.00 -12.45
CA GLY A 69 -11.26 9.90 -11.41
C GLY A 69 -11.34 9.29 -10.01
N GLU A 70 -11.32 7.96 -9.91
CA GLU A 70 -11.26 7.27 -8.63
C GLU A 70 -9.80 6.97 -8.26
N GLU A 71 -9.46 7.20 -7.01
CA GLU A 71 -8.12 6.97 -6.49
C GLU A 71 -7.81 5.47 -6.40
N ILE A 72 -6.63 5.08 -6.87
CA ILE A 72 -6.10 3.74 -6.66
C ILE A 72 -4.97 3.83 -5.65
N PHE A 73 -5.25 3.51 -4.39
CA PHE A 73 -4.22 3.52 -3.37
C PHE A 73 -3.04 2.61 -3.75
N ALA A 74 -1.84 3.04 -3.38
CA ALA A 74 -0.60 2.46 -3.88
C ALA A 74 -0.48 0.95 -3.63
N ASP A 75 -0.99 0.44 -2.52
CA ASP A 75 -1.01 -1.00 -2.23
C ASP A 75 -1.96 -1.78 -3.16
N LYS A 76 -3.10 -1.20 -3.56
CA LYS A 76 -4.02 -1.78 -4.54
C LYS A 76 -3.44 -1.71 -5.96
N MET A 77 -2.82 -0.58 -6.32
CA MET A 77 -2.12 -0.45 -7.60
C MET A 77 -0.98 -1.47 -7.70
N GLY A 78 -0.28 -1.71 -6.59
CA GLY A 78 0.74 -2.75 -6.50
C GLY A 78 0.19 -4.15 -6.77
N VAL A 79 -1.02 -4.48 -6.29
CA VAL A 79 -1.69 -5.76 -6.62
C VAL A 79 -2.05 -5.84 -8.11
N ILE A 80 -2.56 -4.75 -8.71
CA ILE A 80 -2.85 -4.70 -10.15
C ILE A 80 -1.57 -4.96 -10.95
N MET A 81 -0.47 -4.29 -10.61
CA MET A 81 0.83 -4.53 -11.25
C MET A 81 1.34 -5.95 -11.01
N ALA A 82 1.17 -6.49 -9.80
CA ALA A 82 1.59 -7.86 -9.50
C ALA A 82 0.81 -8.91 -10.31
N ARG A 83 -0.49 -8.71 -10.54
CA ARG A 83 -1.29 -9.58 -11.43
C ARG A 83 -0.73 -9.61 -12.84
N ASP A 84 -0.48 -8.45 -13.43
CA ASP A 84 0.07 -8.32 -14.77
C ASP A 84 1.50 -8.90 -14.86
N LEU A 85 2.36 -8.56 -13.92
CA LEU A 85 3.74 -9.04 -13.90
C LEU A 85 3.84 -10.54 -13.62
N SER A 86 2.99 -11.11 -12.77
CA SER A 86 3.00 -12.55 -12.49
C SER A 86 2.46 -13.40 -13.64
N ALA A 87 1.66 -12.83 -14.53
CA ALA A 87 1.28 -13.49 -15.78
C ALA A 87 2.47 -13.62 -16.74
N ILE A 88 3.39 -12.65 -16.72
CA ILE A 88 4.62 -12.66 -17.53
C ILE A 88 5.72 -13.49 -16.84
N TYR A 89 5.81 -13.39 -15.52
CA TYR A 89 6.82 -14.04 -14.69
C TYR A 89 6.13 -14.88 -13.60
N PRO A 90 5.61 -16.08 -13.94
CA PRO A 90 4.93 -16.94 -12.97
C PRO A 90 5.88 -17.43 -11.87
N ASN A 91 5.31 -17.80 -10.73
CA ASN A 91 6.03 -18.19 -9.52
C ASN A 91 6.94 -17.10 -8.94
N SER A 92 6.63 -15.83 -9.24
CA SER A 92 7.38 -14.69 -8.69
C SER A 92 7.12 -14.49 -7.21
N THR A 93 8.12 -13.90 -6.53
CA THR A 93 7.95 -13.38 -5.18
C THR A 93 7.73 -11.87 -5.23
N PHE A 94 6.75 -11.39 -4.45
CA PHE A 94 6.52 -9.97 -4.21
C PHE A 94 6.65 -9.67 -2.71
N VAL A 95 7.28 -8.55 -2.39
CA VAL A 95 7.39 -8.05 -1.02
C VAL A 95 6.39 -6.91 -0.85
N ALA A 96 5.56 -6.96 0.19
CA ALA A 96 4.67 -5.88 0.57
C ALA A 96 5.02 -5.38 1.97
N ASP A 97 4.83 -4.09 2.25
CA ASP A 97 4.98 -3.63 3.62
C ASP A 97 3.81 -4.11 4.51
N VAL A 98 4.06 -4.19 5.81
CA VAL A 98 3.05 -4.72 6.76
C VAL A 98 1.76 -3.92 6.83
N LYS A 99 1.70 -2.69 6.30
CA LYS A 99 0.49 -1.86 6.21
C LYS A 99 -0.33 -2.14 4.95
N SER A 100 0.24 -2.81 3.96
CA SER A 100 -0.40 -3.07 2.67
C SER A 100 -1.52 -4.10 2.77
N THR A 101 -2.43 -4.03 1.81
CA THR A 101 -3.59 -4.94 1.69
C THR A 101 -3.21 -6.42 1.80
N GLY A 102 -4.13 -7.23 2.32
CA GLY A 102 -4.03 -8.70 2.36
C GLY A 102 -4.07 -9.37 0.99
N LEU A 103 -4.47 -8.64 -0.05
CA LEU A 103 -4.63 -9.17 -1.41
C LEU A 103 -3.35 -9.74 -2.02
N TYR A 104 -2.15 -9.29 -1.62
CA TYR A 104 -0.91 -9.91 -2.11
C TYR A 104 -0.86 -11.42 -1.83
N ALA A 105 -1.43 -11.88 -0.71
CA ALA A 105 -1.46 -13.28 -0.32
C ALA A 105 -2.78 -13.99 -0.68
N SER A 106 -3.89 -13.26 -0.78
CA SER A 106 -5.24 -13.83 -0.93
C SER A 106 -5.84 -13.70 -2.33
N ASP A 107 -5.25 -12.87 -3.21
CA ASP A 107 -5.78 -12.63 -4.54
C ASP A 107 -5.75 -13.90 -5.41
N PRO A 108 -6.90 -14.31 -5.99
CA PRO A 108 -6.99 -15.56 -6.74
C PRO A 108 -6.14 -15.61 -8.02
N VAL A 109 -5.90 -14.45 -8.66
CA VAL A 109 -5.04 -14.38 -9.85
C VAL A 109 -3.57 -14.59 -9.46
N LEU A 110 -3.13 -13.94 -8.38
CA LEU A 110 -1.78 -14.11 -7.86
C LEU A 110 -1.52 -15.55 -7.43
N GLN A 111 -2.49 -16.15 -6.72
CA GLN A 111 -2.41 -17.56 -6.32
C GLN A 111 -2.34 -18.51 -7.52
N ALA A 112 -3.17 -18.29 -8.55
CA ALA A 112 -3.17 -19.09 -9.78
C ALA A 112 -1.84 -18.97 -10.54
N ASN A 113 -1.18 -17.82 -10.48
CA ASN A 113 0.14 -17.59 -11.09
C ASN A 113 1.31 -18.08 -10.21
N GLY A 114 1.04 -18.72 -9.06
CA GLY A 114 2.06 -19.28 -8.16
C GLY A 114 2.85 -18.22 -7.37
N VAL A 115 2.27 -17.04 -7.17
CA VAL A 115 2.94 -15.93 -6.46
C VAL A 115 3.18 -16.28 -4.99
N THR A 116 4.36 -15.91 -4.50
CA THR A 116 4.68 -15.88 -3.06
C THR A 116 4.69 -14.43 -2.58
N ALA A 117 3.88 -14.13 -1.56
CA ALA A 117 3.86 -12.83 -0.90
C ALA A 117 4.68 -12.86 0.39
N ASP A 118 5.53 -11.85 0.60
CA ASP A 118 6.31 -11.65 1.82
C ASP A 118 5.98 -10.29 2.42
N TYR A 119 5.39 -10.26 3.62
CA TYR A 119 5.12 -9.01 4.33
C TYR A 119 6.32 -8.59 5.17
N TRP A 120 6.82 -7.39 4.95
CA TRP A 120 8.06 -6.92 5.56
C TRP A 120 7.93 -5.54 6.20
N LYS A 121 9.02 -5.10 6.84
CA LYS A 121 9.13 -3.80 7.51
C LYS A 121 8.88 -2.66 6.54
N THR A 122 8.02 -1.71 6.93
CA THR A 122 7.86 -0.43 6.25
C THR A 122 9.18 0.36 6.24
N GLY A 123 9.44 1.04 5.15
CA GLY A 123 10.60 1.90 4.94
C GLY A 123 11.50 1.45 3.79
N HIS A 124 11.72 2.36 2.86
CA HIS A 124 12.36 2.11 1.56
C HIS A 124 13.68 1.32 1.66
N SER A 125 14.51 1.59 2.69
CA SER A 125 15.77 0.88 2.90
C SER A 125 15.56 -0.59 3.29
N HIS A 126 14.53 -0.87 4.09
CA HIS A 126 14.17 -2.23 4.49
C HIS A 126 13.60 -3.02 3.31
N MET A 127 12.72 -2.39 2.54
CA MET A 127 12.08 -2.99 1.37
C MET A 127 13.10 -3.32 0.27
N LYS A 128 13.96 -2.38 -0.11
CA LYS A 128 15.05 -2.61 -1.08
C LYS A 128 15.94 -3.79 -0.70
N ARG A 129 16.31 -3.87 0.57
CA ARG A 129 17.13 -4.98 1.08
C ARG A 129 16.37 -6.30 0.99
N ARG A 130 15.09 -6.32 1.37
CA ARG A 130 14.29 -7.54 1.36
C ARG A 130 14.03 -8.06 -0.04
N VAL A 131 13.66 -7.18 -0.98
CA VAL A 131 13.52 -7.51 -2.41
C VAL A 131 14.78 -8.20 -2.94
N LYS A 132 15.95 -7.61 -2.64
CA LYS A 132 17.23 -8.19 -3.05
C LYS A 132 17.54 -9.53 -2.38
N GLN A 133 17.25 -9.67 -1.07
CA GLN A 133 17.52 -10.90 -0.32
C GLN A 133 16.71 -12.09 -0.84
N LEU A 134 15.47 -11.86 -1.24
CA LEU A 134 14.58 -12.91 -1.74
C LEU A 134 14.69 -13.14 -3.25
N GLY A 135 15.42 -12.28 -3.98
CA GLY A 135 15.33 -12.27 -5.43
C GLY A 135 13.91 -11.96 -5.92
N ALA A 136 13.17 -11.17 -5.14
CA ALA A 136 11.80 -10.84 -5.46
C ALA A 136 11.72 -9.97 -6.72
N LEU A 137 10.66 -10.14 -7.51
CA LEU A 137 10.43 -9.40 -8.75
C LEU A 137 10.10 -7.92 -8.49
N ALA A 138 9.35 -7.66 -7.41
CA ALA A 138 9.07 -6.31 -6.96
C ALA A 138 8.78 -6.24 -5.45
N GLY A 139 8.86 -5.01 -4.92
CA GLY A 139 8.37 -4.64 -3.60
C GLY A 139 7.39 -3.46 -3.69
N PHE A 140 6.45 -3.38 -2.75
CA PHE A 140 5.38 -2.39 -2.74
C PHE A 140 5.15 -1.85 -1.33
N GLU A 141 5.09 -0.53 -1.18
CA GLU A 141 4.69 0.13 0.06
C GLU A 141 3.38 0.89 -0.14
N LYS A 142 2.53 0.88 0.86
CA LYS A 142 1.27 1.64 0.88
C LYS A 142 1.51 3.15 0.65
N SER A 143 2.70 3.65 0.98
CA SER A 143 3.09 5.04 0.79
C SER A 143 3.37 5.47 -0.66
N GLY A 144 3.35 4.55 -1.63
CA GLY A 144 3.60 4.84 -3.03
C GLY A 144 5.03 4.59 -3.51
N HIS A 145 5.89 3.99 -2.68
CA HIS A 145 7.18 3.48 -3.14
C HIS A 145 7.01 2.09 -3.77
N TYR A 146 7.63 1.92 -4.93
CA TYR A 146 7.63 0.65 -5.66
C TYR A 146 9.06 0.30 -6.04
N PHE A 147 9.47 -0.92 -5.76
CA PHE A 147 10.83 -1.41 -5.94
C PHE A 147 10.85 -2.48 -7.02
N LEU A 148 10.85 -2.06 -8.29
CA LEU A 148 10.84 -2.98 -9.42
C LEU A 148 12.26 -3.53 -9.64
N ALA A 149 12.46 -4.84 -9.45
CA ALA A 149 13.75 -5.50 -9.62
C ALA A 149 13.97 -6.00 -11.06
N GLU A 150 15.14 -6.54 -11.34
CA GLU A 150 15.40 -7.13 -12.66
C GLU A 150 14.46 -8.32 -12.95
N PRO A 151 14.01 -8.46 -14.20
CA PRO A 151 14.42 -7.71 -15.40
C PRO A 151 13.63 -6.42 -15.64
N ILE A 152 12.68 -6.05 -14.76
CA ILE A 152 11.76 -4.92 -14.95
C ILE A 152 12.45 -3.59 -14.58
N GLY A 153 13.17 -3.55 -13.49
CA GLY A 153 13.86 -2.39 -12.95
C GLY A 153 15.21 -2.76 -12.35
N ARG A 154 15.66 -2.00 -11.39
CA ARG A 154 16.96 -2.21 -10.71
C ARG A 154 16.83 -2.31 -9.18
N GLY A 155 15.61 -2.45 -8.66
CA GLY A 155 15.33 -2.57 -7.24
C GLY A 155 15.35 -1.25 -6.48
N TYR A 156 15.35 -0.11 -7.18
CA TYR A 156 15.22 1.22 -6.58
C TYR A 156 13.77 1.67 -6.56
N ASP A 157 13.41 2.50 -5.59
CA ASP A 157 12.24 3.34 -5.59
C ASP A 157 12.43 4.44 -6.65
N CYS A 158 11.57 4.47 -7.64
CA CYS A 158 11.61 5.44 -8.72
C CYS A 158 10.20 5.60 -9.32
N GLY A 159 9.53 6.69 -8.98
CA GLY A 159 8.18 6.97 -9.46
C GLY A 159 8.09 6.98 -10.99
N MET A 160 9.09 7.53 -11.68
CA MET A 160 9.15 7.51 -13.14
C MET A 160 9.17 6.08 -13.72
N ARG A 161 9.94 5.18 -13.10
CA ARG A 161 10.01 3.79 -13.56
C ARG A 161 8.67 3.07 -13.35
N VAL A 162 8.02 3.32 -12.22
CA VAL A 162 6.68 2.82 -11.93
C VAL A 162 5.69 3.32 -12.96
N ALA A 163 5.65 4.62 -13.21
CA ALA A 163 4.76 5.24 -14.17
C ALA A 163 4.93 4.67 -15.60
N VAL A 164 6.16 4.40 -16.02
CA VAL A 164 6.43 3.68 -17.28
C VAL A 164 5.85 2.27 -17.26
N GLU A 165 5.93 1.57 -16.13
CA GLU A 165 5.36 0.22 -16.04
C GLU A 165 3.83 0.22 -16.01
N VAL A 166 3.20 1.26 -15.41
CA VAL A 166 1.74 1.48 -15.50
C VAL A 166 1.32 1.70 -16.96
N CYS A 167 2.04 2.52 -17.73
CA CYS A 167 1.77 2.69 -19.16
C CYS A 167 1.89 1.37 -19.93
N LYS A 168 2.92 0.57 -19.64
CA LYS A 168 3.10 -0.76 -20.27
C LYS A 168 2.00 -1.74 -19.88
N LEU A 169 1.54 -1.70 -18.63
CA LEU A 169 0.41 -2.49 -18.18
C LEU A 169 -0.84 -2.18 -19.01
N MET A 170 -1.13 -0.91 -19.25
CA MET A 170 -2.26 -0.49 -20.10
C MET A 170 -2.04 -0.89 -21.56
N ASP A 171 -0.84 -0.77 -22.09
CA ASP A 171 -0.50 -1.21 -23.46
C ASP A 171 -0.67 -2.73 -23.65
N ARG A 172 -0.40 -3.53 -22.63
CA ARG A 172 -0.66 -4.99 -22.63
C ARG A 172 -2.14 -5.35 -22.48
N ASN A 173 -2.98 -4.43 -22.01
CA ASN A 173 -4.41 -4.62 -21.80
C ASN A 173 -5.25 -3.58 -22.60
N PRO A 174 -5.13 -3.54 -23.94
CA PRO A 174 -5.68 -2.44 -24.76
C PRO A 174 -7.21 -2.39 -24.77
N ASP A 175 -7.89 -3.47 -24.41
CA ASP A 175 -9.36 -3.56 -24.34
C ASP A 175 -9.92 -3.24 -22.95
N MET A 176 -9.06 -2.91 -21.98
CA MET A 176 -9.43 -2.59 -20.60
C MET A 176 -9.09 -1.14 -20.25
N LYS A 177 -9.93 -0.55 -19.41
CA LYS A 177 -9.65 0.73 -18.77
C LYS A 177 -8.96 0.52 -17.43
N MET A 178 -8.34 1.56 -16.90
CA MET A 178 -7.74 1.50 -15.56
C MET A 178 -8.81 1.22 -14.48
N SER A 179 -10.00 1.77 -14.64
CA SER A 179 -11.15 1.50 -13.76
C SER A 179 -11.61 0.03 -13.80
N ASP A 180 -11.50 -0.65 -14.96
CA ASP A 180 -11.83 -2.08 -15.07
C ASP A 180 -10.83 -2.93 -14.29
N LEU A 181 -9.54 -2.58 -14.35
CA LEU A 181 -8.49 -3.26 -13.58
C LEU A 181 -8.68 -3.08 -12.08
N ARG A 182 -9.06 -1.86 -11.63
CA ARG A 182 -9.40 -1.57 -10.24
C ARG A 182 -10.59 -2.38 -9.75
N ARG A 183 -11.68 -2.40 -10.52
CA ARG A 183 -12.91 -3.15 -10.18
C ARG A 183 -12.72 -4.67 -10.20
N ALA A 184 -11.75 -5.17 -10.94
CA ALA A 184 -11.41 -6.59 -10.97
C ALA A 184 -10.72 -7.08 -9.70
N LEU A 185 -10.26 -6.19 -8.82
CA LEU A 185 -9.73 -6.57 -7.50
C LEU A 185 -10.88 -7.04 -6.60
N PRO A 186 -10.65 -8.05 -5.75
CA PRO A 186 -11.57 -8.36 -4.67
C PRO A 186 -11.80 -7.14 -3.79
N HIS A 187 -13.06 -6.91 -3.41
CA HIS A 187 -13.38 -5.83 -2.49
C HIS A 187 -12.81 -6.11 -1.10
N THR A 188 -12.28 -5.10 -0.45
CA THR A 188 -11.85 -5.16 0.95
C THR A 188 -12.30 -3.91 1.69
N TYR A 189 -12.59 -4.07 2.98
CA TYR A 189 -12.97 -3.01 3.90
C TYR A 189 -11.74 -2.68 4.75
N SER A 190 -11.35 -1.41 4.83
CA SER A 190 -10.14 -1.01 5.55
C SER A 190 -10.41 0.15 6.48
N THR A 191 -9.77 0.17 7.64
CA THR A 191 -9.74 1.36 8.48
C THR A 191 -8.82 2.41 7.87
N PRO A 192 -9.01 3.70 8.19
CA PRO A 192 -7.92 4.66 8.06
C PRO A 192 -6.73 4.23 8.93
N THR A 193 -5.58 4.84 8.72
CA THR A 193 -4.46 4.70 9.66
C THR A 193 -4.82 5.45 10.95
N MET A 194 -4.91 4.74 12.06
CA MET A 194 -5.24 5.30 13.38
C MET A 194 -4.00 5.29 14.26
N SER A 195 -3.81 6.35 15.05
CA SER A 195 -2.55 6.59 15.77
C SER A 195 -2.81 6.86 17.25
N PRO A 196 -2.96 5.83 18.11
CA PRO A 196 -3.05 6.05 19.54
C PRO A 196 -1.71 6.55 20.09
N TYR A 197 -1.77 7.53 20.99
CA TYR A 197 -0.57 8.11 21.58
C TYR A 197 0.23 7.07 22.38
N ALA A 198 1.54 7.09 22.20
CA ALA A 198 2.51 6.38 23.05
C ALA A 198 3.83 7.17 23.00
N SER A 199 4.43 7.43 24.16
CA SER A 199 5.64 8.26 24.25
C SER A 199 6.78 7.70 23.41
N ASP A 200 7.65 8.55 22.89
CA ASP A 200 8.84 8.09 22.15
C ASP A 200 9.79 7.27 23.01
N GLU A 201 9.77 7.45 24.32
CA GLU A 201 10.59 6.72 25.27
C GLU A 201 10.08 5.30 25.49
N ASP A 202 8.75 5.11 25.57
CA ASP A 202 8.13 3.85 25.99
C ASP A 202 7.49 3.04 24.85
N LYS A 203 7.17 3.68 23.71
CA LYS A 203 6.35 3.07 22.64
C LYS A 203 6.88 1.72 22.14
N TYR A 204 8.18 1.51 22.14
CA TYR A 204 8.77 0.24 21.69
C TYR A 204 8.61 -0.86 22.75
N ASP A 205 8.78 -0.54 24.03
CA ASP A 205 8.58 -1.48 25.11
C ASP A 205 7.10 -1.84 25.28
N ILE A 206 6.21 -0.86 25.11
CA ILE A 206 4.75 -1.05 25.04
C ILE A 206 4.40 -1.98 23.89
N LEU A 207 4.92 -1.68 22.69
CA LEU A 207 4.69 -2.51 21.52
C LEU A 207 5.15 -3.95 21.72
N ASP A 208 6.33 -4.18 22.30
CA ASP A 208 6.86 -5.52 22.54
C ASP A 208 5.96 -6.34 23.47
N ARG A 209 5.36 -5.71 24.50
CA ARG A 209 4.37 -6.34 25.37
C ARG A 209 3.08 -6.68 24.62
N ILE A 210 2.57 -5.75 23.77
CA ILE A 210 1.40 -5.99 22.92
C ILE A 210 1.68 -7.14 21.93
N VAL A 211 2.81 -7.13 21.25
CA VAL A 211 3.22 -8.19 20.30
C VAL A 211 3.30 -9.56 20.99
N THR A 212 3.80 -9.59 22.22
CA THR A 212 3.85 -10.84 23.00
C THR A 212 2.45 -11.39 23.25
N LYS A 213 1.51 -10.54 23.65
CA LYS A 213 0.10 -10.92 23.87
C LYS A 213 -0.56 -11.39 22.57
N LEU A 214 -0.35 -10.66 21.45
CA LEU A 214 -0.94 -10.99 20.16
C LEU A 214 -0.44 -12.31 19.56
N LYS A 215 0.77 -12.76 19.89
CA LYS A 215 1.28 -14.07 19.48
C LYS A 215 0.51 -15.26 20.12
N ASP A 216 -0.10 -15.02 21.27
CA ASP A 216 -0.88 -16.02 21.99
C ASP A 216 -2.38 -15.98 21.67
N VAL A 217 -2.82 -15.02 20.83
CA VAL A 217 -4.22 -14.89 20.41
C VAL A 217 -4.52 -15.95 19.35
N SER A 218 -5.55 -16.77 19.60
CA SER A 218 -6.00 -17.80 18.66
C SER A 218 -7.15 -17.36 17.75
N GLU A 219 -7.83 -16.27 18.10
CA GLU A 219 -8.99 -15.73 17.39
C GLU A 219 -8.97 -14.20 17.47
N LEU A 220 -9.40 -13.53 16.38
CA LEU A 220 -9.57 -12.08 16.32
C LEU A 220 -10.78 -11.77 15.41
N GLY A 221 -11.69 -10.92 15.87
CA GLY A 221 -12.91 -10.60 15.13
C GLY A 221 -13.83 -11.81 14.86
N GLY A 222 -13.83 -12.80 15.76
CA GLY A 222 -14.60 -14.04 15.59
C GLY A 222 -14.00 -15.02 14.57
N ARG A 223 -12.73 -14.83 14.16
CA ARG A 223 -12.03 -15.68 13.19
C ARG A 223 -10.74 -16.28 13.76
N PRO A 224 -10.40 -17.52 13.38
CA PRO A 224 -9.13 -18.12 13.74
C PRO A 224 -7.93 -17.33 13.19
N VAL A 225 -6.93 -17.13 14.04
CA VAL A 225 -5.64 -16.58 13.64
C VAL A 225 -4.86 -17.64 12.85
N LYS A 226 -4.48 -17.29 11.62
CA LYS A 226 -3.65 -18.13 10.75
C LYS A 226 -2.17 -17.93 11.03
N GLU A 227 -1.75 -16.67 11.20
CA GLU A 227 -0.35 -16.29 11.31
C GLU A 227 -0.20 -14.93 11.99
N VAL A 228 0.89 -14.74 12.74
CA VAL A 228 1.30 -13.43 13.26
C VAL A 228 2.67 -13.06 12.68
N VAL A 229 2.69 -12.06 11.81
CA VAL A 229 3.92 -11.51 11.22
C VAL A 229 4.47 -10.42 12.15
N ALA A 230 5.53 -10.74 12.89
CA ALA A 230 6.11 -9.88 13.93
C ALA A 230 7.42 -9.19 13.50
N VAL A 231 7.54 -8.80 12.23
CA VAL A 231 8.76 -8.16 11.71
C VAL A 231 8.80 -6.64 11.94
N ASN A 232 7.63 -6.02 12.17
CA ASN A 232 7.49 -4.58 12.45
C ASN A 232 6.18 -4.35 13.24
N GLY A 233 6.21 -4.60 14.54
CA GLY A 233 5.03 -4.77 15.37
C GLY A 233 4.39 -6.14 15.15
N ALA A 234 3.07 -6.23 15.19
CA ALA A 234 2.34 -7.47 14.91
C ALA A 234 1.24 -7.23 13.87
N ARG A 235 1.35 -7.93 12.74
CA ARG A 235 0.26 -8.11 11.78
C ARG A 235 -0.35 -9.49 12.03
N VAL A 236 -1.54 -9.52 12.58
CA VAL A 236 -2.31 -10.73 12.86
C VAL A 236 -3.16 -11.03 11.62
N ILE A 237 -2.89 -12.14 10.95
CA ILE A 237 -3.57 -12.57 9.72
C ILE A 237 -4.55 -13.67 10.06
N LEU A 238 -5.78 -13.55 9.60
CA LEU A 238 -6.88 -14.48 9.84
C LEU A 238 -6.98 -15.52 8.71
N ASP A 239 -7.76 -16.56 8.93
CA ASP A 239 -7.95 -17.68 8.02
C ASP A 239 -8.52 -17.29 6.65
N ASN A 240 -9.36 -16.24 6.60
CA ASN A 240 -9.95 -15.67 5.37
C ASN A 240 -9.09 -14.59 4.70
N GLY A 241 -7.90 -14.26 5.25
CA GLY A 241 -7.01 -13.22 4.74
C GLY A 241 -7.25 -11.82 5.30
N SER A 242 -8.30 -11.60 6.11
CA SER A 242 -8.48 -10.38 6.91
C SER A 242 -7.34 -10.24 7.92
N TRP A 243 -7.07 -9.02 8.39
CA TRP A 243 -5.94 -8.80 9.29
C TRP A 243 -6.08 -7.55 10.15
N GLY A 244 -5.36 -7.53 11.28
CA GLY A 244 -5.16 -6.36 12.11
C GLY A 244 -3.66 -6.14 12.37
N LEU A 245 -3.23 -4.87 12.37
CA LEU A 245 -1.85 -4.46 12.60
C LEU A 245 -1.75 -3.48 13.75
N VAL A 246 -0.75 -3.69 14.61
CA VAL A 246 -0.23 -2.67 15.52
C VAL A 246 1.28 -2.58 15.39
N ARG A 247 1.83 -1.37 15.26
CA ARG A 247 3.27 -1.11 15.22
C ARG A 247 3.62 0.24 15.83
N ALA A 248 4.88 0.49 16.16
CA ALA A 248 5.33 1.83 16.55
C ALA A 248 5.52 2.72 15.33
N SER A 249 5.12 4.00 15.43
CA SER A 249 5.49 5.01 14.46
C SER A 249 6.98 5.32 14.52
N SER A 250 7.62 5.48 13.36
CA SER A 250 9.04 5.85 13.29
C SER A 250 9.26 7.37 13.50
N ASN A 251 8.22 8.18 13.28
CA ASN A 251 8.36 9.62 13.13
C ASN A 251 7.59 10.42 14.21
N THR A 252 6.66 9.77 14.90
CA THR A 252 5.77 10.44 15.87
C THR A 252 5.63 9.61 17.15
N PRO A 253 5.27 10.21 18.30
CA PRO A 253 5.07 9.53 19.58
C PRO A 253 3.74 8.78 19.61
N ASN A 254 3.57 7.82 18.72
CA ASN A 254 2.32 7.05 18.56
C ASN A 254 2.61 5.58 18.22
N LEU A 255 1.64 4.75 18.51
CA LEU A 255 1.48 3.50 17.76
C LEU A 255 0.73 3.77 16.46
N VAL A 256 0.69 2.80 15.57
CA VAL A 256 -0.05 2.81 14.31
C VAL A 256 -0.92 1.56 14.29
N VAL A 257 -2.21 1.74 14.10
CA VAL A 257 -3.20 0.66 14.02
C VAL A 257 -3.92 0.73 12.69
N VAL A 258 -3.99 -0.39 12.00
CA VAL A 258 -4.71 -0.54 10.72
C VAL A 258 -5.35 -1.93 10.71
N CYS A 259 -6.59 -2.01 10.24
CA CYS A 259 -7.29 -3.28 10.02
C CYS A 259 -7.84 -3.35 8.60
N GLU A 260 -7.94 -4.56 8.08
CA GLU A 260 -8.62 -4.84 6.81
C GLU A 260 -9.43 -6.13 6.92
N SER A 261 -10.68 -6.08 6.46
CA SER A 261 -11.54 -7.24 6.29
C SER A 261 -11.73 -7.54 4.80
N SER A 262 -11.67 -8.81 4.44
CA SER A 262 -12.02 -9.33 3.12
C SER A 262 -13.50 -9.63 2.96
N GLU A 263 -14.31 -9.47 4.01
CA GLU A 263 -15.69 -9.95 4.07
C GLU A 263 -16.72 -8.84 4.27
N SER A 264 -16.59 -8.04 5.34
CA SER A 264 -17.58 -7.02 5.66
C SER A 264 -17.05 -5.91 6.58
N GLU A 265 -17.83 -4.83 6.68
CA GLU A 265 -17.56 -3.76 7.64
C GLU A 265 -17.78 -4.22 9.09
N GLU A 266 -18.72 -5.11 9.32
CA GLU A 266 -18.99 -5.71 10.64
C GLU A 266 -17.78 -6.51 11.13
N GLU A 267 -17.19 -7.34 10.25
CA GLU A 267 -15.96 -8.07 10.57
C GLU A 267 -14.81 -7.11 10.82
N LEU A 268 -14.66 -6.06 10.00
CA LEU A 268 -13.63 -5.03 10.20
C LEU A 268 -13.72 -4.40 11.60
N ARG A 269 -14.94 -4.04 12.04
CA ARG A 269 -15.17 -3.47 13.38
C ARG A 269 -14.89 -4.46 14.49
N ALA A 270 -15.21 -5.73 14.30
CA ALA A 270 -14.92 -6.79 15.26
C ALA A 270 -13.40 -7.02 15.39
N ILE A 271 -12.67 -7.07 14.28
CA ILE A 271 -11.20 -7.16 14.27
C ILE A 271 -10.56 -5.99 15.02
N PHE A 272 -11.03 -4.78 14.75
CA PHE A 272 -10.50 -3.59 15.43
C PHE A 272 -10.81 -3.63 16.93
N ALA A 273 -12.03 -3.99 17.33
CA ALA A 273 -12.43 -4.05 18.74
C ALA A 273 -11.57 -5.03 19.55
N ASP A 274 -11.33 -6.22 19.02
CA ASP A 274 -10.50 -7.22 19.68
C ASP A 274 -9.02 -6.80 19.74
N LEU A 275 -8.50 -6.20 18.65
CA LEU A 275 -7.14 -5.66 18.61
C LEU A 275 -6.96 -4.52 19.62
N ASP A 276 -7.93 -3.59 19.67
CA ASP A 276 -7.93 -2.47 20.62
C ASP A 276 -8.01 -2.95 22.07
N ALA A 277 -8.81 -4.00 22.33
CA ALA A 277 -8.86 -4.60 23.67
C ALA A 277 -7.48 -5.09 24.14
N VAL A 278 -6.68 -5.65 23.25
CA VAL A 278 -5.30 -6.03 23.58
C VAL A 278 -4.41 -4.80 23.79
N ILE A 279 -4.52 -3.78 22.93
CA ILE A 279 -3.77 -2.52 23.02
C ILE A 279 -4.07 -1.81 24.34
N ARG A 280 -5.34 -1.73 24.74
CA ARG A 280 -5.81 -1.07 25.99
C ARG A 280 -5.42 -1.81 27.26
N THR A 281 -4.83 -3.00 27.17
CA THR A 281 -4.18 -3.64 28.34
C THR A 281 -2.90 -2.91 28.77
N GLU A 282 -2.38 -2.00 27.94
CA GLU A 282 -1.24 -1.15 28.24
C GLU A 282 -1.77 0.24 28.71
N PRO A 283 -1.60 0.59 30.00
CA PRO A 283 -2.21 1.79 30.58
C PRO A 283 -1.60 3.11 30.04
N ASP A 284 -0.39 3.04 29.49
CA ASP A 284 0.35 4.20 28.97
C ASP A 284 0.03 4.49 27.49
N VAL A 285 -0.90 3.74 26.88
CA VAL A 285 -1.44 4.05 25.54
C VAL A 285 -2.61 5.02 25.67
N GLY A 286 -2.44 6.20 25.05
CA GLY A 286 -3.45 7.26 25.03
C GLY A 286 -4.53 7.09 23.98
N ASP A 287 -5.27 8.16 23.72
CA ASP A 287 -6.38 8.16 22.77
C ASP A 287 -5.89 8.08 21.32
N TYR A 288 -6.78 7.63 20.43
CA TYR A 288 -6.58 7.65 18.99
C TYR A 288 -6.75 9.08 18.45
N ASP A 289 -5.97 9.40 17.42
CA ASP A 289 -6.09 10.64 16.65
C ASP A 289 -7.40 10.71 15.84
N GLN A 290 -7.95 9.57 15.46
CA GLN A 290 -9.21 9.44 14.75
C GLN A 290 -9.86 8.07 15.01
N THR A 291 -11.15 7.97 14.73
CA THR A 291 -11.98 6.77 14.81
C THR A 291 -12.67 6.51 13.47
N PHE A 292 -13.27 5.33 13.29
CA PHE A 292 -14.00 4.96 12.06
C PHE A 292 -15.34 4.27 12.38
#